data_4f1fcec16311bc6f3349eaeae6f2122e
#
_entry.id   4f1fcec16311bc6f3349eaeae6f2122e
#
_cell.length_a   1.000
_cell.length_b   1.000
_cell.length_c   1.000
_cell.angle_alpha   90.00
_cell.angle_beta   90.00
_cell.angle_gamma   90.00
#
_symmetry.space_group_name_H-M   'P 1'
#
loop_
_entity.id
_entity.type
_entity.pdbx_description
1 polymer ?
#
loop_
_entity_poly.entity_id
_entity_poly.type
_entity_poly.pdbx_seq_one_letter_code
_entity_poly.pdbx_strand_id
1 'polypeptide(L)'
;QLLILLGLRISPGREGNDAIDAEGKEYELKTINISLNRSGGVTTHHHLNEIILEKYRKVGAWYIGLYEGITLKQIYKLTPELLEPKFKEWEEKLKVRKDALNNPKIPLKLVRRGQLVYSDSQD
;
A
#
# COMPACT_ATOMS: atom_id res chain seq x y z
N GLN A 1 -10.94 10.67 -1.97
CA GLN A 1 -11.16 10.40 -3.39
C GLN A 1 -10.95 8.94 -3.73
N LEU A 2 -9.79 8.40 -3.30
CA LEU A 2 -9.52 6.98 -3.44
C LEU A 2 -10.58 6.16 -2.72
N LEU A 3 -10.96 6.59 -1.53
CA LEU A 3 -11.98 5.90 -0.73
C LEU A 3 -13.31 5.87 -1.47
N ILE A 4 -13.70 6.98 -2.06
CA ILE A 4 -14.98 7.06 -2.76
C ILE A 4 -14.99 6.12 -3.97
N LEU A 5 -13.92 6.14 -4.75
CA LEU A 5 -13.82 5.32 -5.95
C LEU A 5 -13.86 3.83 -5.63
N LEU A 6 -13.35 3.45 -4.47
CA LEU A 6 -13.28 2.04 -4.07
C LEU A 6 -14.46 1.62 -3.20
N GLY A 7 -15.35 2.55 -2.82
CA GLY A 7 -16.47 2.24 -1.95
C GLY A 7 -16.05 1.90 -0.53
N LEU A 8 -14.98 2.50 -0.07
CA LEU A 8 -14.42 2.22 1.25
C LEU A 8 -14.64 3.39 2.18
N ARG A 9 -14.47 3.14 3.47
CA ARG A 9 -14.57 4.15 4.51
C ARG A 9 -13.28 4.15 5.33
N ILE A 10 -13.02 5.31 5.97
CA ILE A 10 -11.88 5.41 6.87
C ILE A 10 -12.14 4.48 8.07
N SER A 11 -11.10 3.73 8.45
CA SER A 11 -11.18 2.81 9.58
C SER A 11 -10.97 3.61 10.87
N PRO A 12 -12.04 3.84 11.65
CA PRO A 12 -11.93 4.73 12.81
C PRO A 12 -11.12 4.09 13.94
N GLY A 13 -10.22 4.90 14.52
CA GLY A 13 -9.46 4.50 15.70
C GLY A 13 -8.52 3.34 15.50
N ARG A 14 -8.15 3.03 14.25
CA ARG A 14 -7.28 1.90 13.94
C ARG A 14 -5.92 2.36 13.51
N GLU A 15 -4.89 1.71 14.00
CA GLU A 15 -3.53 1.92 13.53
C GLU A 15 -3.20 0.89 12.46
N GLY A 16 -2.51 1.32 11.43
CA GLY A 16 -1.96 0.43 10.43
C GLY A 16 -2.89 0.02 9.31
N ASN A 17 -4.20 0.22 9.47
CA ASN A 17 -5.18 -0.08 8.42
C ASN A 17 -5.96 1.18 8.11
N ASP A 18 -6.03 1.54 6.85
CA ASP A 18 -6.54 2.84 6.44
C ASP A 18 -8.02 2.88 6.14
N ALA A 19 -8.62 1.74 5.78
CA ALA A 19 -10.00 1.74 5.33
C ALA A 19 -10.69 0.42 5.60
N ILE A 20 -12.02 0.45 5.64
CA ILE A 20 -12.83 -0.76 5.76
C ILE A 20 -13.94 -0.72 4.72
N ASP A 21 -14.43 -1.90 4.32
CA ASP A 21 -15.58 -2.00 3.44
C ASP A 21 -16.87 -2.15 4.26
N ALA A 22 -17.97 -2.37 3.56
CA ALA A 22 -19.28 -2.44 4.21
C ALA A 22 -19.39 -3.65 5.14
N GLU A 23 -18.58 -4.68 4.94
CA GLU A 23 -18.58 -5.87 5.78
C GLU A 23 -17.54 -5.81 6.90
N GLY A 24 -16.83 -4.69 7.01
CA GLY A 24 -15.82 -4.52 8.06
C GLY A 24 -14.45 -5.06 7.72
N LYS A 25 -14.24 -5.51 6.49
CA LYS A 25 -12.93 -5.97 6.07
C LYS A 25 -11.98 -4.78 5.89
N GLU A 26 -10.76 -4.91 6.37
CA GLU A 26 -9.80 -3.82 6.39
C GLU A 26 -8.87 -3.86 5.20
N TYR A 27 -8.47 -2.69 4.75
CA TYR A 27 -7.61 -2.51 3.58
C TYR A 27 -6.55 -1.48 3.88
N GLU A 28 -5.43 -1.59 3.16
CA GLU A 28 -4.37 -0.62 3.24
C GLU A 28 -4.44 0.29 2.01
N LEU A 29 -4.40 1.60 2.23
CA LEU A 29 -4.44 2.57 1.13
C LEU A 29 -3.12 3.33 1.10
N LYS A 30 -2.50 3.40 -0.06
CA LYS A 30 -1.29 4.16 -0.26
C LYS A 30 -1.39 4.92 -1.56
N THR A 31 -0.66 6.04 -1.65
CA THR A 31 -0.60 6.81 -2.89
C THR A 31 0.84 7.17 -3.18
N ILE A 32 1.12 7.43 -4.44
CA ILE A 32 2.41 7.88 -4.88
C ILE A 32 2.21 8.85 -6.05
N ASN A 33 3.01 9.91 -6.07
CA ASN A 33 3.00 10.82 -7.20
C ASN A 33 4.16 10.45 -8.12
N ILE A 34 3.81 9.85 -9.26
CA ILE A 34 4.83 9.28 -10.15
C ILE A 34 5.65 10.36 -10.87
N SER A 35 5.14 11.60 -10.94
CA SER A 35 5.89 12.67 -11.55
C SER A 35 6.95 13.24 -10.62
N LEU A 36 6.82 13.02 -9.31
CA LEU A 36 7.75 13.56 -8.32
C LEU A 36 8.65 12.50 -7.69
N ASN A 37 8.24 11.24 -7.77
CA ASN A 37 8.94 10.16 -7.07
C ASN A 37 10.15 9.69 -7.88
N ARG A 38 11.34 9.97 -7.36
CA ARG A 38 12.58 9.60 -8.03
C ARG A 38 13.12 8.25 -7.59
N SER A 39 12.63 7.74 -6.47
CA SER A 39 13.08 6.45 -5.97
C SER A 39 12.30 5.27 -6.57
N GLY A 40 11.14 5.58 -7.19
CA GLY A 40 10.37 4.56 -7.88
C GLY A 40 9.61 3.61 -6.97
N GLY A 41 9.38 3.98 -5.70
CA GLY A 41 8.71 3.10 -4.78
C GLY A 41 7.69 3.81 -3.91
N VAL A 42 6.74 3.03 -3.39
CA VAL A 42 5.70 3.51 -2.48
C VAL A 42 6.18 3.33 -1.06
N THR A 43 6.25 4.42 -0.30
CA THR A 43 6.64 4.38 1.10
C THR A 43 5.52 3.76 1.93
N THR A 44 5.86 2.82 2.81
CA THR A 44 4.86 2.15 3.63
C THR A 44 4.75 2.80 5.00
N HIS A 45 5.69 2.54 5.90
CA HIS A 45 5.62 3.08 7.26
C HIS A 45 7.00 3.61 7.62
N HIS A 46 7.05 4.78 8.25
CA HIS A 46 8.36 5.37 8.55
C HIS A 46 9.13 4.58 9.62
N HIS A 47 8.42 3.78 10.44
CA HIS A 47 9.05 2.90 11.44
C HIS A 47 8.38 1.54 11.40
N LEU A 48 8.67 0.75 10.37
CA LEU A 48 8.07 -0.57 10.22
C LEU A 48 8.67 -1.53 11.23
N ASN A 49 7.81 -2.16 12.03
CA ASN A 49 8.21 -3.20 12.97
C ASN A 49 7.38 -4.45 12.70
N GLU A 50 7.61 -5.50 13.50
CA GLU A 50 6.93 -6.78 13.29
C GLU A 50 5.43 -6.69 13.49
N ILE A 51 4.98 -5.84 14.40
CA ILE A 51 3.54 -5.67 14.66
C ILE A 51 2.85 -5.08 13.45
N ILE A 52 3.45 -4.04 12.87
CA ILE A 52 2.88 -3.39 11.68
C ILE A 52 2.95 -4.31 10.49
N LEU A 53 4.05 -5.05 10.35
CA LEU A 53 4.19 -5.99 9.26
C LEU A 53 3.10 -7.06 9.30
N GLU A 54 2.76 -7.55 10.50
CA GLU A 54 1.69 -8.51 10.66
C GLU A 54 0.35 -7.94 10.23
N LYS A 55 0.09 -6.68 10.59
CA LYS A 55 -1.13 -6.01 10.16
C LYS A 55 -1.20 -5.90 8.63
N TYR A 56 -0.07 -5.61 8.00
CA TYR A 56 -0.01 -5.52 6.55
C TYR A 56 -0.36 -6.84 5.88
N ARG A 57 -0.01 -7.96 6.51
CA ARG A 57 -0.30 -9.28 5.98
C ARG A 57 -1.76 -9.67 6.13
N LYS A 58 -2.47 -9.07 7.07
CA LYS A 58 -3.84 -9.48 7.42
C LYS A 58 -4.92 -8.70 6.72
N VAL A 59 -4.57 -7.63 6.02
CA VAL A 59 -5.59 -6.84 5.31
C VAL A 59 -6.13 -7.64 4.13
N GLY A 60 -7.32 -7.26 3.67
CA GLY A 60 -7.92 -7.91 2.52
C GLY A 60 -7.18 -7.63 1.23
N ALA A 61 -6.66 -6.41 1.10
CA ALA A 61 -5.90 -6.02 -0.07
C ALA A 61 -5.25 -4.67 0.20
N TRP A 62 -4.29 -4.35 -0.65
CA TRP A 62 -3.67 -3.02 -0.72
C TRP A 62 -4.18 -2.33 -1.96
N TYR A 63 -4.59 -1.08 -1.82
CA TYR A 63 -4.96 -0.25 -2.96
C TYR A 63 -3.94 0.87 -3.06
N ILE A 64 -3.29 0.97 -4.20
CA ILE A 64 -2.24 1.97 -4.40
C ILE A 64 -2.62 2.86 -5.56
N GLY A 65 -2.84 4.13 -5.25
CA GLY A 65 -3.19 5.13 -6.23
C GLY A 65 -1.97 5.82 -6.79
N LEU A 66 -1.88 5.88 -8.11
CA LEU A 66 -0.78 6.53 -8.80
C LEU A 66 -1.27 7.88 -9.31
N TYR A 67 -0.68 8.94 -8.79
CA TYR A 67 -1.00 10.30 -9.17
C TYR A 67 0.07 10.88 -10.09
N GLU A 68 -0.37 11.71 -11.01
CA GLU A 68 0.54 12.54 -11.78
C GLU A 68 0.10 13.98 -11.52
N GLY A 69 0.93 14.73 -10.80
CA GLY A 69 0.49 16.01 -10.29
C GLY A 69 -0.67 15.84 -9.33
N ILE A 70 -1.79 16.48 -9.60
CA ILE A 70 -2.99 16.36 -8.77
C ILE A 70 -4.01 15.38 -9.36
N THR A 71 -3.65 14.73 -10.48
CA THR A 71 -4.57 13.84 -11.18
C THR A 71 -4.32 12.39 -10.80
N LEU A 72 -5.36 11.72 -10.32
CA LEU A 72 -5.29 10.28 -10.06
C LEU A 72 -5.35 9.55 -11.39
N LYS A 73 -4.29 8.85 -11.73
CA LYS A 73 -4.18 8.18 -13.03
C LYS A 73 -4.57 6.73 -12.99
N GLN A 74 -4.18 6.01 -11.96
CA GLN A 74 -4.41 4.58 -11.86
C GLN A 74 -4.54 4.17 -10.41
N ILE A 75 -5.29 3.10 -10.18
CA ILE A 75 -5.33 2.43 -8.88
C ILE A 75 -5.05 0.95 -9.11
N TYR A 76 -4.08 0.42 -8.38
CA TYR A 76 -3.75 -1.00 -8.42
C TYR A 76 -4.16 -1.66 -7.12
N LYS A 77 -4.75 -2.86 -7.25
CA LYS A 77 -5.09 -3.69 -6.11
C LYS A 77 -4.05 -4.80 -6.00
N LEU A 78 -3.41 -4.89 -4.85
CA LEU A 78 -2.41 -5.92 -4.59
C LEU A 78 -2.88 -6.77 -3.42
N THR A 79 -2.78 -8.09 -3.58
CA THR A 79 -3.09 -8.98 -2.48
C THR A 79 -1.87 -9.13 -1.58
N PRO A 80 -2.08 -9.48 -0.29
CA PRO A 80 -0.93 -9.77 0.57
C PRO A 80 -0.05 -10.89 0.01
N GLU A 81 -0.64 -11.85 -0.70
CA GLU A 81 0.15 -12.92 -1.32
C GLU A 81 1.13 -12.39 -2.35
N LEU A 82 0.69 -11.41 -3.14
CA LEU A 82 1.59 -10.80 -4.13
C LEU A 82 2.73 -10.06 -3.45
N LEU A 83 2.46 -9.46 -2.29
CA LEU A 83 3.45 -8.69 -1.55
C LEU A 83 4.30 -9.53 -0.60
N GLU A 84 3.94 -10.79 -0.41
CA GLU A 84 4.61 -11.64 0.59
C GLU A 84 6.13 -11.74 0.39
N PRO A 85 6.66 -11.86 -0.84
CA PRO A 85 8.11 -11.88 -1.00
C PRO A 85 8.77 -10.62 -0.42
N LYS A 86 8.11 -9.47 -0.55
CA LYS A 86 8.61 -8.23 0.01
C LYS A 86 8.49 -8.20 1.52
N PHE A 87 7.35 -8.68 2.04
CA PHE A 87 7.15 -8.79 3.48
C PHE A 87 8.19 -9.71 4.11
N LYS A 88 8.50 -10.79 3.43
CA LYS A 88 9.49 -11.74 3.91
C LYS A 88 10.89 -11.12 3.95
N GLU A 89 11.22 -10.33 2.94
CA GLU A 89 12.48 -9.60 2.91
C GLU A 89 12.58 -8.65 4.10
N TRP A 90 11.52 -7.93 4.40
CA TRP A 90 11.49 -7.02 5.53
C TRP A 90 11.57 -7.78 6.85
N GLU A 91 10.90 -8.91 6.94
CA GLU A 91 10.94 -9.74 8.14
C GLU A 91 12.36 -10.22 8.44
N GLU A 92 13.07 -10.64 7.40
CA GLU A 92 14.45 -11.07 7.56
C GLU A 92 15.35 -9.93 8.03
N LYS A 93 15.14 -8.75 7.50
CA LYS A 93 15.90 -7.57 7.93
C LYS A 93 15.61 -7.22 9.38
N LEU A 94 14.35 -7.36 9.82
CA LEU A 94 13.99 -7.08 11.20
C LEU A 94 14.61 -8.06 12.17
N LYS A 95 14.85 -9.31 11.75
CA LYS A 95 15.49 -10.30 12.59
C LYS A 95 16.96 -9.97 12.87
N VAL A 96 17.62 -9.37 11.88
CA VAL A 96 19.03 -8.97 12.00
C VAL A 96 19.15 -7.65 12.74
N ARG A 97 18.31 -6.68 12.36
CA ARG A 97 18.27 -5.38 13.00
C ARG A 97 17.30 -5.44 14.16
N LYS A 98 17.70 -4.95 15.30
CA LYS A 98 16.82 -4.91 16.47
C LYS A 98 15.93 -3.69 16.47
N ASP A 99 16.08 -2.84 15.46
CA ASP A 99 15.29 -1.63 15.30
C ASP A 99 14.25 -1.81 14.21
N ALA A 100 13.33 -0.85 14.14
CA ALA A 100 12.37 -0.81 13.05
C ALA A 100 13.08 -0.48 11.73
N LEU A 101 12.45 -0.84 10.61
CA LEU A 101 12.92 -0.44 9.31
C LEU A 101 12.41 0.96 9.00
N ASN A 102 13.27 1.79 8.44
CA ASN A 102 12.92 3.18 8.11
C ASN A 102 12.40 3.27 6.69
N ASN A 103 11.12 3.59 6.56
CA ASN A 103 10.48 3.85 5.27
C ASN A 103 10.74 2.77 4.22
N PRO A 104 10.48 1.48 4.52
CA PRO A 104 10.63 0.46 3.49
C PRO A 104 9.64 0.73 2.37
N LYS A 105 10.05 0.48 1.15
CA LYS A 105 9.26 0.84 -0.03
C LYS A 105 8.86 -0.37 -0.84
N ILE A 106 7.66 -0.29 -1.42
CA ILE A 106 7.21 -1.26 -2.40
C ILE A 106 7.60 -0.70 -3.77
N PRO A 107 8.44 -1.41 -4.53
CA PRO A 107 8.86 -0.90 -5.84
C PRO A 107 7.67 -0.72 -6.77
N LEU A 108 7.70 0.34 -7.57
CA LEU A 108 6.62 0.60 -8.51
C LEU A 108 6.42 -0.56 -9.47
N LYS A 109 7.51 -1.23 -9.83
CA LYS A 109 7.44 -2.42 -10.67
C LYS A 109 6.56 -3.50 -10.07
N LEU A 110 6.64 -3.69 -8.74
CA LEU A 110 5.80 -4.66 -8.06
C LEU A 110 4.36 -4.18 -7.99
N VAL A 111 4.15 -2.87 -7.76
CA VAL A 111 2.81 -2.29 -7.73
C VAL A 111 2.09 -2.58 -9.05
N ARG A 112 2.78 -2.43 -10.17
CA ARG A 112 2.17 -2.62 -11.49
C ARG A 112 1.88 -4.09 -11.81
N ARG A 113 2.31 -5.01 -10.97
CA ARG A 113 1.95 -6.42 -11.10
C ARG A 113 0.60 -6.73 -10.47
N GLY A 114 0.04 -5.78 -9.71
CA GLY A 114 -1.27 -5.93 -9.14
C GLY A 114 -2.37 -5.80 -10.19
N GLN A 115 -3.61 -5.90 -9.73
CA GLN A 115 -4.77 -5.77 -10.60
C GLN A 115 -5.09 -4.30 -10.80
N LEU A 116 -5.16 -3.86 -12.04
CA LEU A 116 -5.55 -2.48 -12.35
C LEU A 116 -7.07 -2.38 -12.16
N VAL A 117 -7.50 -1.61 -11.16
CA VAL A 117 -8.92 -1.47 -10.84
C VAL A 117 -9.49 -0.11 -11.25
N TYR A 118 -8.62 0.82 -11.60
CA TYR A 118 -9.05 2.14 -12.08
C TYR A 118 -7.98 2.70 -13.00
N SER A 119 -8.39 3.30 -14.09
CA SER A 119 -7.48 3.97 -15.00
C SER A 119 -8.18 5.22 -15.56
N ASP A 120 -7.47 6.34 -15.49
CA ASP A 120 -7.94 7.58 -16.11
C ASP A 120 -7.52 7.54 -17.57
N SER A 121 -8.34 6.88 -18.38
CA SER A 121 -8.04 6.73 -19.80
C SER A 121 -8.63 7.92 -20.56
N GLN A 122 -7.82 8.91 -20.75
CA GLN A 122 -8.19 10.11 -21.50
C GLN A 122 -7.97 9.94 -22.99
N ASP A 123 -7.45 8.86 -23.38
CA ASP A 123 -7.09 8.63 -24.79
C ASP A 123 -8.18 8.01 -25.58
#